data_bd915b0de6ab46c664ebcd6e7ad641ed
#
_entry.id   bd915b0de6ab46c664ebcd6e7ad641ed
#
_cell.length_a   1.000
_cell.length_b   1.000
_cell.length_c   1.000
_cell.angle_alpha   90.00
_cell.angle_beta   90.00
_cell.angle_gamma   90.00
#
_symmetry.space_group_name_H-M   'P 1'
#
loop_
_entity.id
_entity.type
_entity.pdbx_description
1 polymer ?
#
loop_
_entity_poly.entity_id
_entity_poly.type
_entity_poly.pdbx_seq_one_letter_code
_entity_poly.pdbx_strand_id
1 'polypeptide(L)'
;MGGMVDFSTGGTKFDAPHRCVMKALEAHVPLDRITFSSDGRGGVRRTNPETKETTYRPAPLHLNLQEMRLLVKEGLLPLEQALTLITSNPARNLKLRTKGRIDIGFDADLCFLDSELQLTHVIARGKLALKDKEVIKKGRYEE
;
A
#
# COMPACT_ATOMS: atom_id res chain seq x y z
N MET A 1 -11.51 17.27 -16.21
CA MET A 1 -11.89 16.91 -14.83
C MET A 1 -10.81 16.00 -14.28
N GLY A 2 -10.33 16.22 -13.03
CA GLY A 2 -9.19 15.48 -12.49
C GLY A 2 -9.60 14.62 -11.30
N GLY A 3 -10.15 13.42 -11.54
CA GLY A 3 -10.38 12.41 -10.50
C GLY A 3 -9.13 11.64 -10.11
N MET A 4 -9.20 10.86 -9.02
CA MET A 4 -8.22 9.85 -8.64
C MET A 4 -8.78 8.46 -8.93
N VAL A 5 -7.90 7.52 -9.25
CA VAL A 5 -8.22 6.10 -9.40
C VAL A 5 -7.55 5.36 -8.25
N ASP A 6 -8.33 4.61 -7.49
CA ASP A 6 -7.81 3.78 -6.39
C ASP A 6 -8.03 2.30 -6.68
N PHE A 7 -6.98 1.52 -6.52
CA PHE A 7 -7.05 0.07 -6.62
C PHE A 7 -6.92 -0.56 -5.24
N SER A 8 -7.98 -1.22 -4.80
CA SER A 8 -7.97 -1.95 -3.54
C SER A 8 -7.13 -3.22 -3.65
N THR A 9 -6.18 -3.39 -2.73
CA THR A 9 -5.29 -4.56 -2.64
C THR A 9 -5.86 -5.66 -1.75
N GLY A 10 -6.92 -5.39 -1.00
CA GLY A 10 -7.54 -6.30 -0.02
C GLY A 10 -8.40 -7.42 -0.59
N GLY A 11 -8.68 -7.40 -1.86
CA GLY A 11 -9.46 -8.41 -2.57
C GLY A 11 -10.07 -7.84 -3.83
N THR A 12 -9.73 -8.41 -4.96
CA THR A 12 -10.31 -8.03 -6.23
C THR A 12 -11.15 -9.18 -6.79
N LYS A 13 -12.30 -8.84 -7.37
CA LYS A 13 -13.06 -9.73 -8.25
C LYS A 13 -12.52 -9.71 -9.69
N PHE A 14 -11.54 -8.87 -9.93
CA PHE A 14 -10.97 -8.55 -11.23
C PHE A 14 -9.52 -9.02 -11.31
N ASP A 15 -8.70 -8.35 -12.10
CA ASP A 15 -7.28 -8.61 -12.24
C ASP A 15 -6.47 -8.16 -11.01
N ALA A 16 -5.23 -8.64 -10.88
CA ALA A 16 -4.33 -8.24 -9.79
C ALA A 16 -4.12 -6.72 -9.79
N PRO A 17 -4.10 -6.05 -8.61
CA PRO A 17 -4.01 -4.59 -8.52
C PRO A 17 -2.83 -3.97 -9.29
N HIS A 18 -1.63 -4.57 -9.24
CA HIS A 18 -0.47 -4.09 -9.99
C HIS A 18 -0.71 -4.13 -11.51
N ARG A 19 -1.43 -5.14 -12.04
CA ARG A 19 -1.81 -5.21 -13.46
C ARG A 19 -2.89 -4.19 -13.82
N CYS A 20 -3.80 -3.91 -12.89
CA CYS A 20 -4.78 -2.84 -13.08
C CYS A 20 -4.12 -1.46 -13.20
N VAL A 21 -3.00 -1.21 -12.48
CA VAL A 21 -2.19 0.00 -12.64
C VAL A 21 -1.69 0.10 -14.09
N MET A 22 -1.13 -0.97 -14.65
CA MET A 22 -0.60 -0.95 -16.02
C MET A 22 -1.71 -0.69 -17.04
N LYS A 23 -2.87 -1.32 -16.91
CA LYS A 23 -4.04 -1.05 -17.75
C LYS A 23 -4.52 0.40 -17.67
N ALA A 24 -4.47 1.00 -16.47
CA ALA A 24 -4.81 2.40 -16.30
C ALA A 24 -3.81 3.34 -16.99
N LEU A 25 -2.51 3.03 -16.90
CA LEU A 25 -1.46 3.79 -17.60
C LEU A 25 -1.60 3.67 -19.13
N GLU A 26 -1.89 2.47 -19.65
CA GLU A 26 -2.19 2.23 -21.08
C GLU A 26 -3.42 3.03 -21.52
N ALA A 27 -4.41 3.19 -20.65
CA ALA A 27 -5.58 4.03 -20.88
C ALA A 27 -5.32 5.53 -20.62
N HIS A 28 -4.04 5.96 -20.56
CA HIS A 28 -3.60 7.34 -20.36
C HIS A 28 -4.03 7.97 -19.04
N VAL A 29 -4.31 7.19 -18.00
CA VAL A 29 -4.49 7.72 -16.64
C VAL A 29 -3.10 8.12 -16.11
N PRO A 30 -2.88 9.40 -15.72
CA PRO A 30 -1.58 9.81 -15.20
C PRO A 30 -1.22 9.07 -13.91
N LEU A 31 0.04 8.64 -13.77
CA LEU A 31 0.51 7.89 -12.61
C LEU A 31 0.24 8.61 -11.29
N ASP A 32 0.35 9.93 -11.29
CA ASP A 32 0.09 10.77 -10.11
C ASP A 32 -1.40 10.81 -9.71
N ARG A 33 -2.29 10.20 -10.47
CA ARG A 33 -3.72 10.04 -10.19
C ARG A 33 -4.09 8.64 -9.72
N ILE A 34 -3.12 7.75 -9.56
CA ILE A 34 -3.35 6.36 -9.17
C ILE A 34 -2.87 6.16 -7.74
N THR A 35 -3.65 5.42 -6.95
CA THR A 35 -3.32 5.03 -5.56
C THR A 35 -3.64 3.55 -5.33
N PHE A 36 -2.95 2.96 -4.35
CA PHE A 36 -3.35 1.70 -3.75
C PHE A 36 -3.99 1.95 -2.38
N SER A 37 -5.06 1.21 -2.08
CA SER A 37 -5.61 1.10 -0.73
C SER A 37 -5.80 -0.36 -0.34
N SER A 38 -5.67 -0.67 0.97
CA SER A 38 -5.81 -2.04 1.47
C SER A 38 -7.23 -2.40 1.87
N ASP A 39 -8.14 -1.43 1.93
CA ASP A 39 -9.46 -1.60 2.57
C ASP A 39 -9.35 -2.20 3.99
N GLY A 40 -8.33 -1.78 4.74
CA GLY A 40 -7.76 -2.43 5.91
C GLY A 40 -8.69 -2.60 7.12
N ARG A 41 -9.88 -2.00 7.10
CA ARG A 41 -10.96 -2.24 8.07
C ARG A 41 -12.25 -2.70 7.40
N GLY A 42 -12.27 -2.75 6.07
CA GLY A 42 -13.30 -3.41 5.31
C GLY A 42 -13.19 -4.92 5.47
N GLY A 43 -14.29 -5.60 5.61
CA GLY A 43 -14.30 -7.05 5.73
C GLY A 43 -14.06 -7.73 4.39
N VAL A 44 -12.98 -8.48 4.25
CA VAL A 44 -12.85 -9.43 3.14
C VAL A 44 -13.77 -10.60 3.40
N ARG A 45 -14.79 -10.72 2.58
CA ARG A 45 -15.70 -11.84 2.59
C ARG A 45 -15.00 -13.08 2.00
N ARG A 46 -14.90 -14.14 2.81
CA ARG A 46 -14.47 -15.46 2.34
C ARG A 46 -15.59 -16.45 2.56
N THR A 47 -16.08 -17.06 1.50
CA THR A 47 -17.05 -18.16 1.58
C THR A 47 -16.29 -19.48 1.38
N ASN A 48 -16.38 -20.37 2.36
CA ASN A 48 -15.86 -21.72 2.23
C ASN A 48 -16.65 -22.44 1.11
N PRO A 49 -16.01 -22.97 0.07
CA PRO A 49 -16.70 -23.61 -1.03
C PRO A 49 -17.46 -24.89 -0.63
N GLU A 50 -17.01 -25.58 0.42
CA GLU A 50 -17.59 -26.84 0.90
C GLU A 50 -18.74 -26.62 1.91
N THR A 51 -18.47 -25.83 2.97
CA THR A 51 -19.46 -25.60 4.05
C THR A 51 -20.45 -24.47 3.75
N LYS A 52 -20.17 -23.65 2.69
CA LYS A 52 -20.92 -22.43 2.36
C LYS A 52 -20.91 -21.36 3.47
N GLU A 53 -20.16 -21.59 4.54
CA GLU A 53 -19.99 -20.59 5.58
C GLU A 53 -19.23 -19.37 5.08
N THR A 54 -19.73 -18.20 5.44
CA THR A 54 -19.11 -16.93 5.10
C THR A 54 -18.46 -16.31 6.33
N THR A 55 -17.16 -16.09 6.24
CA THR A 55 -16.40 -15.37 7.26
C THR A 55 -15.97 -14.01 6.75
N TYR A 56 -15.91 -13.03 7.63
CA TYR A 56 -15.35 -11.71 7.37
C TYR A 56 -14.04 -11.56 8.13
N ARG A 57 -12.98 -11.18 7.44
CA ARG A 57 -11.68 -10.89 8.05
C ARG A 57 -11.21 -9.50 7.63
N PRO A 58 -10.53 -8.74 8.49
CA PRO A 58 -9.89 -7.49 8.09
C PRO A 58 -8.94 -7.73 6.93
N ALA A 59 -8.93 -6.85 5.95
CA ALA A 59 -7.95 -6.91 4.87
C ALA A 59 -6.55 -6.59 5.43
N PRO A 60 -5.51 -7.38 5.06
CA PRO A 60 -4.17 -7.15 5.55
C PRO A 60 -3.57 -5.86 4.99
N LEU A 61 -3.05 -5.00 5.85
CA LEU A 61 -2.46 -3.70 5.45
C LEU A 61 -1.19 -3.83 4.60
N HIS A 62 -0.42 -4.92 4.77
CA HIS A 62 0.83 -5.16 4.06
C HIS A 62 0.66 -5.37 2.55
N LEU A 63 -0.56 -5.62 2.07
CA LEU A 63 -0.83 -5.88 0.65
C LEU A 63 -0.48 -4.69 -0.25
N ASN A 64 -0.61 -3.45 0.23
CA ASN A 64 -0.18 -2.27 -0.54
C ASN A 64 1.32 -2.33 -0.87
N LEU A 65 2.15 -2.68 0.12
CA LEU A 65 3.59 -2.85 -0.09
C LEU A 65 3.88 -4.04 -1.02
N GLN A 66 3.12 -5.12 -0.89
CA GLN A 66 3.27 -6.29 -1.76
C GLN A 66 2.96 -5.97 -3.22
N GLU A 67 1.88 -5.28 -3.51
CA GLU A 67 1.51 -4.88 -4.88
C GLU A 67 2.53 -3.89 -5.47
N MET A 68 3.02 -2.95 -4.68
CA MET A 68 4.12 -2.06 -5.09
C MET A 68 5.37 -2.85 -5.46
N ARG A 69 5.74 -3.86 -4.65
CA ARG A 69 6.91 -4.72 -4.92
C ARG A 69 6.74 -5.54 -6.20
N LEU A 70 5.54 -6.02 -6.51
CA LEU A 70 5.25 -6.74 -7.75
C LEU A 70 5.46 -5.84 -8.97
N LEU A 71 5.03 -4.58 -8.94
CA LEU A 71 5.32 -3.62 -10.01
C LEU A 71 6.82 -3.50 -10.30
N VAL A 72 7.65 -3.49 -9.27
CA VAL A 72 9.11 -3.37 -9.43
C VAL A 72 9.74 -4.71 -9.85
N LYS A 73 9.38 -5.81 -9.18
CA LYS A 73 9.98 -7.12 -9.44
C LYS A 73 9.63 -7.69 -10.82
N GLU A 74 8.47 -7.38 -11.34
CA GLU A 74 8.06 -7.75 -12.70
C GLU A 74 8.58 -6.76 -13.76
N GLY A 75 9.36 -5.75 -13.37
CA GLY A 75 9.92 -4.74 -14.29
C GLY A 75 8.89 -3.82 -14.92
N LEU A 76 7.71 -3.70 -14.33
CA LEU A 76 6.61 -2.90 -14.85
C LEU A 76 6.77 -1.41 -14.58
N LEU A 77 7.30 -1.04 -13.41
CA LEU A 77 7.61 0.34 -13.03
C LEU A 77 8.95 0.42 -12.28
N PRO A 78 9.72 1.50 -12.44
CA PRO A 78 10.85 1.78 -11.56
C PRO A 78 10.39 2.00 -10.11
N LEU A 79 11.27 1.71 -9.15
CA LEU A 79 10.98 1.76 -7.72
C LEU A 79 10.39 3.11 -7.28
N GLU A 80 10.99 4.20 -7.72
CA GLU A 80 10.57 5.57 -7.37
C GLU A 80 9.13 5.85 -7.83
N GLN A 81 8.75 5.35 -8.99
CA GLN A 81 7.40 5.50 -9.52
C GLN A 81 6.40 4.61 -8.76
N ALA A 82 6.75 3.34 -8.56
CA ALA A 82 5.89 2.40 -7.83
C ALA A 82 5.62 2.86 -6.38
N LEU A 83 6.62 3.45 -5.71
CA LEU A 83 6.49 4.00 -4.36
C LEU A 83 5.46 5.14 -4.30
N THR A 84 5.31 5.94 -5.36
CA THR A 84 4.34 7.06 -5.33
C THR A 84 2.92 6.59 -5.08
N LEU A 85 2.55 5.39 -5.54
CA LEU A 85 1.21 4.82 -5.40
C LEU A 85 0.78 4.59 -3.95
N ILE A 86 1.74 4.43 -3.04
CA ILE A 86 1.52 4.17 -1.62
C ILE A 86 2.07 5.27 -0.70
N THR A 87 2.66 6.33 -1.25
CA THR A 87 3.27 7.42 -0.48
C THR A 87 2.72 8.79 -0.88
N SER A 88 3.34 9.43 -1.88
CA SER A 88 3.02 10.82 -2.26
C SER A 88 1.63 10.97 -2.88
N ASN A 89 1.17 10.01 -3.68
CA ASN A 89 -0.16 10.09 -4.30
C ASN A 89 -1.28 10.04 -3.25
N PRO A 90 -1.35 9.04 -2.34
CA PRO A 90 -2.36 9.03 -1.29
C PRO A 90 -2.23 10.22 -0.34
N ALA A 91 -1.01 10.65 0.00
CA ALA A 91 -0.82 11.82 0.85
C ALA A 91 -1.41 13.09 0.20
N ARG A 92 -1.18 13.29 -1.09
CA ARG A 92 -1.76 14.41 -1.86
C ARG A 92 -3.27 14.30 -1.96
N ASN A 93 -3.81 13.11 -2.26
CA ASN A 93 -5.24 12.87 -2.37
C ASN A 93 -5.99 13.16 -1.06
N LEU A 94 -5.41 12.73 0.05
CA LEU A 94 -5.94 12.94 1.40
C LEU A 94 -5.57 14.31 2.00
N LYS A 95 -4.85 15.17 1.25
CA LYS A 95 -4.38 16.50 1.69
C LYS A 95 -3.52 16.46 2.95
N LEU A 96 -2.72 15.41 3.12
CA LEU A 96 -1.79 15.25 4.24
C LEU A 96 -0.53 16.10 3.96
N ARG A 97 -0.42 17.24 4.63
CA ARG A 97 0.59 18.27 4.30
C ARG A 97 2.02 17.89 4.70
N THR A 98 2.18 17.00 5.67
CA THR A 98 3.47 16.63 6.26
C THR A 98 3.85 15.16 6.05
N LYS A 99 3.22 14.49 5.05
CA LYS A 99 3.41 13.06 4.78
C LYS A 99 3.68 12.77 3.31
N GLY A 100 4.13 11.55 3.03
CA GLY A 100 4.28 11.01 1.67
C GLY A 100 5.63 11.26 1.01
N ARG A 101 6.54 12.00 1.65
CA ARG A 101 7.94 12.21 1.22
C ARG A 101 8.83 12.56 2.40
N ILE A 102 10.13 12.47 2.19
CA ILE A 102 11.14 12.93 3.14
C ILE A 102 11.46 14.39 2.80
N ASP A 103 11.18 15.30 3.74
CA ASP A 103 11.42 16.73 3.57
C ASP A 103 11.53 17.42 4.94
N ILE A 104 12.15 18.60 4.99
CA ILE A 104 12.25 19.41 6.22
C ILE A 104 10.84 19.82 6.66
N GLY A 105 10.53 19.60 7.94
CA GLY A 105 9.21 19.92 8.52
C GLY A 105 8.15 18.85 8.28
N PHE A 106 8.50 17.73 7.61
CA PHE A 106 7.62 16.59 7.47
C PHE A 106 7.72 15.64 8.66
N ASP A 107 6.68 14.84 8.87
CA ASP A 107 6.69 13.81 9.89
C ASP A 107 7.77 12.78 9.57
N ALA A 108 8.54 12.38 10.57
CA ALA A 108 9.53 11.32 10.43
C ALA A 108 8.84 9.94 10.41
N ASP A 109 8.15 9.66 9.30
CA ASP A 109 7.54 8.38 8.97
C ASP A 109 8.37 7.72 7.89
N LEU A 110 9.22 6.75 8.27
CA LEU A 110 10.22 6.16 7.39
C LEU A 110 10.08 4.64 7.37
N CYS A 111 10.17 4.07 6.17
CA CYS A 111 10.28 2.64 5.95
C CYS A 111 11.63 2.32 5.30
N PHE A 112 12.35 1.36 5.86
CA PHE A 112 13.62 0.87 5.31
C PHE A 112 13.37 -0.49 4.67
N LEU A 113 13.78 -0.62 3.44
CA LEU A 113 13.65 -1.85 2.66
C LEU A 113 15.04 -2.43 2.38
N ASP A 114 15.14 -3.76 2.36
CA ASP A 114 16.35 -4.44 1.88
C ASP A 114 16.37 -4.54 0.35
N SER A 115 17.43 -5.14 -0.22
CA SER A 115 17.58 -5.35 -1.66
C SER A 115 16.43 -6.13 -2.31
N GLU A 116 15.74 -6.95 -1.51
CA GLU A 116 14.56 -7.71 -1.94
C GLU A 116 13.25 -6.94 -1.72
N LEU A 117 13.33 -5.65 -1.39
CA LEU A 117 12.22 -4.77 -1.05
C LEU A 117 11.39 -5.28 0.13
N GLN A 118 12.01 -6.04 1.06
CA GLN A 118 11.37 -6.45 2.30
C GLN A 118 11.55 -5.34 3.35
N LEU A 119 10.52 -5.12 4.14
CA LEU A 119 10.55 -4.14 5.21
C LEU A 119 11.46 -4.63 6.34
N THR A 120 12.48 -3.85 6.68
CA THR A 120 13.43 -4.15 7.75
C THR A 120 13.23 -3.30 8.98
N HIS A 121 12.98 -2.03 8.80
CA HIS A 121 12.73 -1.09 9.89
C HIS A 121 11.57 -0.15 9.55
N VAL A 122 10.88 0.31 10.58
CA VAL A 122 9.84 1.35 10.48
C VAL A 122 10.04 2.36 11.60
N ILE A 123 10.07 3.63 11.22
CA ILE A 123 9.97 4.77 12.13
C ILE A 123 8.62 5.42 11.88
N ALA A 124 7.85 5.62 12.94
CA ALA A 124 6.56 6.30 12.89
C ALA A 124 6.58 7.50 13.85
N ARG A 125 6.41 8.70 13.31
CA ARG A 125 6.52 9.97 14.05
C ARG A 125 7.80 10.06 14.88
N GLY A 126 8.94 9.71 14.28
CA GLY A 126 10.25 9.72 14.91
C GLY A 126 10.49 8.59 15.93
N LYS A 127 9.57 7.64 16.09
CA LYS A 127 9.69 6.51 17.02
C LYS A 127 9.84 5.20 16.25
N LEU A 128 10.82 4.40 16.66
CA LEU A 128 11.06 3.09 16.09
C LEU A 128 9.87 2.14 16.42
N ALA A 129 9.26 1.58 15.40
CA ALA A 129 8.11 0.68 15.53
C ALA A 129 8.42 -0.75 15.08
N LEU A 130 9.35 -0.91 14.12
CA LEU A 130 9.85 -2.20 13.66
C LEU A 130 11.37 -2.10 13.51
N LYS A 131 12.10 -3.10 13.95
CA LYS A 131 13.56 -3.22 13.85
C LYS A 131 13.94 -4.64 13.47
N ASP A 132 14.82 -4.80 12.49
CA ASP A 132 15.32 -6.08 12.03
C ASP A 132 14.18 -7.10 11.73
N LYS A 133 13.08 -6.61 11.16
CA LYS A 133 11.83 -7.36 10.87
C LYS A 133 11.01 -7.75 12.10
N GLU A 134 11.42 -7.33 13.30
CA GLU A 134 10.69 -7.58 14.54
C GLU A 134 9.86 -6.35 14.95
N VAL A 135 8.60 -6.57 15.32
CA VAL A 135 7.70 -5.52 15.79
C VAL A 135 8.08 -5.15 17.21
N ILE A 136 8.58 -3.91 17.42
CA ILE A 136 8.94 -3.37 18.74
C ILE A 136 7.72 -2.75 19.42
N LYS A 137 6.87 -2.10 18.64
CA LYS A 137 5.71 -1.39 19.15
C LYS A 137 4.47 -1.81 18.36
N LYS A 138 3.55 -2.46 19.06
CA LYS A 138 2.24 -2.80 18.52
C LYS A 138 1.29 -1.60 18.55
N GLY A 139 0.42 -1.50 17.57
CA GLY A 139 -0.69 -0.57 17.56
C GLY A 139 -1.81 -0.98 18.52
N ARG A 140 -2.78 -0.10 18.71
CA ARG A 140 -3.89 -0.30 19.67
C ARG A 140 -4.76 -1.54 19.37
N TYR A 141 -4.72 -2.05 18.16
CA TYR A 141 -5.56 -3.15 17.66
C TYR A 141 -4.74 -4.33 17.11
N GLU A 142 -3.46 -4.41 17.47
CA GLU A 142 -2.55 -5.49 17.11
C GLU A 142 -2.29 -6.35 18.34
N GLU A 143 -2.72 -7.61 18.31
CA GLU A 143 -2.47 -8.63 19.34
C GLU A 143 -1.07 -9.23 19.23
#